data_c07aca8945744a76df4aa0862a2318e7
#
_entry.id   c07aca8945744a76df4aa0862a2318e7
#
_cell.length_a   1.000
_cell.length_b   1.000
_cell.length_c   1.000
_cell.angle_alpha   90.00
_cell.angle_beta   90.00
_cell.angle_gamma   90.00
#
_symmetry.space_group_name_H-M   'P 1'
#
loop_
_entity.id
_entity.type
_entity.pdbx_description
1 polymer ?
#
loop_
_entity_poly.entity_id
_entity_poly.type
_entity_poly.pdbx_seq_one_letter_code
_entity_poly.pdbx_strand_id
1 'polypeptide(L)'
;MENETMYPITTPQLNEKKAALAPDNVEAWRNFSKTVFKAGALDEKTKQLIAVAVAHVTQCPYCIRAHTSGALHKGASKEEIMEAIWIAAEMRAGAAYAHATIAMDEMDKHD
;
A
#
# COMPACT_ATOMS: atom_id res chain seq x y z
N MET A 1 9.11 -26.71 -0.82
CA MET A 1 9.68 -26.27 -1.56
C MET A 1 9.55 -24.90 -1.94
N GLU A 2 9.82 -24.62 -3.08
CA GLU A 2 9.91 -23.28 -3.52
C GLU A 2 8.63 -22.51 -3.38
N ASN A 3 7.52 -23.15 -3.18
CA ASN A 3 6.25 -22.46 -3.04
C ASN A 3 5.81 -22.26 -1.60
N GLU A 4 6.65 -22.67 -0.68
CA GLU A 4 6.31 -22.49 0.71
C GLU A 4 6.80 -21.14 1.16
N THR A 5 5.92 -20.16 1.21
CA THR A 5 6.25 -18.82 1.66
C THR A 5 5.25 -18.39 2.71
N MET A 6 5.65 -17.42 3.52
CA MET A 6 4.76 -16.83 4.50
C MET A 6 3.56 -16.17 3.81
N TYR A 7 3.77 -15.69 2.59
CA TYR A 7 2.74 -15.00 1.83
C TYR A 7 2.43 -15.79 0.56
N PRO A 8 1.45 -16.71 0.62
CA PRO A 8 1.09 -17.48 -0.57
C PRO A 8 0.64 -16.60 -1.72
N ILE A 9 0.89 -17.05 -2.94
CA ILE A 9 0.43 -16.34 -4.13
C ILE A 9 -1.09 -16.36 -4.14
N THR A 10 -1.70 -15.21 -4.45
CA THR A 10 -3.14 -15.10 -4.56
C THR A 10 -3.58 -15.78 -5.85
N THR A 11 -4.18 -16.95 -5.73
CA THR A 11 -4.71 -17.69 -6.89
C THR A 11 -6.21 -17.43 -7.02
N PRO A 12 -6.77 -17.61 -8.23
CA PRO A 12 -8.23 -17.51 -8.37
C PRO A 12 -8.98 -18.43 -7.43
N GLN A 13 -8.45 -19.63 -7.18
CA GLN A 13 -9.10 -20.62 -6.31
C GLN A 13 -9.15 -20.13 -4.86
N LEU A 14 -8.03 -19.55 -4.36
CA LEU A 14 -7.99 -19.01 -3.01
C LEU A 14 -8.92 -17.80 -2.87
N ASN A 15 -8.96 -16.94 -3.91
CA ASN A 15 -9.85 -15.80 -3.90
C ASN A 15 -11.32 -16.24 -3.86
N GLU A 16 -11.68 -17.26 -4.64
CA GLU A 16 -13.05 -17.76 -4.66
C GLU A 16 -13.45 -18.33 -3.30
N LYS A 17 -12.58 -19.11 -2.69
CA LYS A 17 -12.83 -19.68 -1.36
C LYS A 17 -13.02 -18.60 -0.32
N LYS A 18 -12.15 -17.59 -0.36
CA LYS A 18 -12.20 -16.49 0.59
C LYS A 18 -13.49 -15.68 0.41
N ALA A 19 -13.86 -15.38 -0.83
CA ALA A 19 -15.05 -14.62 -1.13
C ALA A 19 -16.31 -15.36 -0.74
N ALA A 20 -16.31 -16.69 -0.90
CA ALA A 20 -17.49 -17.51 -0.58
C ALA A 20 -17.83 -17.51 0.90
N LEU A 21 -16.85 -17.19 1.77
CA LEU A 21 -17.09 -17.18 3.21
C LEU A 21 -17.84 -15.94 3.69
N ALA A 22 -17.78 -14.85 2.92
CA ALA A 22 -18.51 -13.62 3.24
C ALA A 22 -18.76 -12.84 1.94
N PRO A 23 -19.63 -13.35 1.07
CA PRO A 23 -19.78 -12.77 -0.27
C PRO A 23 -20.27 -11.32 -0.28
N ASP A 24 -21.16 -10.96 0.63
CA ASP A 24 -21.66 -9.59 0.66
C ASP A 24 -20.58 -8.60 1.07
N ASN A 25 -19.72 -9.00 1.99
CA ASN A 25 -18.61 -8.16 2.42
C ASN A 25 -17.62 -7.96 1.29
N VAL A 26 -17.32 -9.01 0.53
CA VAL A 26 -16.38 -8.92 -0.58
C VAL A 26 -16.95 -8.05 -1.69
N GLU A 27 -18.24 -8.16 -1.97
CA GLU A 27 -18.87 -7.31 -2.97
C GLU A 27 -18.83 -5.85 -2.56
N ALA A 28 -19.16 -5.56 -1.30
CA ALA A 28 -19.09 -4.19 -0.78
C ALA A 28 -17.67 -3.64 -0.84
N TRP A 29 -16.67 -4.47 -0.49
CA TRP A 29 -15.26 -4.09 -0.57
C TRP A 29 -14.85 -3.78 -2.01
N ARG A 30 -15.22 -4.63 -2.95
CA ARG A 30 -14.87 -4.43 -4.37
C ARG A 30 -15.48 -3.13 -4.90
N ASN A 31 -16.72 -2.84 -4.52
CA ASN A 31 -17.37 -1.60 -4.94
C ASN A 31 -16.70 -0.39 -4.33
N PHE A 32 -16.32 -0.47 -3.06
CA PHE A 32 -15.59 0.59 -2.38
C PHE A 32 -14.24 0.83 -3.06
N SER A 33 -13.49 -0.21 -3.29
CA SER A 33 -12.16 -0.11 -3.92
C SER A 33 -12.26 0.50 -5.32
N LYS A 34 -13.24 0.05 -6.12
CA LYS A 34 -13.45 0.59 -7.45
C LYS A 34 -13.77 2.09 -7.41
N THR A 35 -14.59 2.50 -6.45
CA THR A 35 -14.93 3.91 -6.29
C THR A 35 -13.72 4.74 -5.90
N VAL A 36 -12.89 4.21 -4.99
CA VAL A 36 -11.68 4.91 -4.54
C VAL A 36 -10.71 5.13 -5.70
N PHE A 37 -10.50 4.10 -6.53
CA PHE A 37 -9.46 4.15 -7.55
C PHE A 37 -9.88 4.72 -8.89
N LYS A 38 -11.17 5.00 -9.10
CA LYS A 38 -11.58 5.61 -10.37
C LYS A 38 -11.06 7.04 -10.45
N ALA A 39 -10.87 7.52 -11.67
CA ALA A 39 -10.40 8.89 -11.89
C ALA A 39 -11.35 9.91 -11.28
N GLY A 40 -10.78 10.90 -10.64
CA GLY A 40 -11.51 12.01 -10.05
C GLY A 40 -10.63 13.24 -10.14
N ALA A 41 -10.47 13.98 -9.04
CA ALA A 41 -9.52 15.09 -8.99
C ALA A 41 -8.10 14.61 -9.28
N LEU A 42 -7.79 13.36 -8.88
CA LEU A 42 -6.53 12.71 -9.22
C LEU A 42 -6.81 11.67 -10.30
N ASP A 43 -5.90 11.51 -11.24
CA ASP A 43 -6.07 10.49 -12.27
C ASP A 43 -5.73 9.10 -11.74
N GLU A 44 -6.05 8.08 -12.54
CA GLU A 44 -5.87 6.71 -12.11
C GLU A 44 -4.40 6.34 -11.86
N LYS A 45 -3.51 6.85 -12.71
CA LYS A 45 -2.06 6.59 -12.52
C LYS A 45 -1.57 7.16 -11.20
N THR A 46 -1.94 8.39 -10.88
CA THR A 46 -1.55 9.04 -9.64
C THR A 46 -2.08 8.25 -8.43
N LYS A 47 -3.33 7.80 -8.50
CA LYS A 47 -3.91 7.02 -7.42
C LYS A 47 -3.16 5.70 -7.20
N GLN A 48 -2.74 5.04 -8.29
CA GLN A 48 -1.95 3.83 -8.16
C GLN A 48 -0.57 4.10 -7.55
N LEU A 49 0.07 5.21 -7.93
CA LEU A 49 1.36 5.59 -7.36
C LEU A 49 1.25 5.88 -5.86
N ILE A 50 0.17 6.54 -5.45
CA ILE A 50 -0.11 6.78 -4.03
C ILE A 50 -0.26 5.43 -3.31
N ALA A 51 -1.01 4.50 -3.91
CA ALA A 51 -1.22 3.18 -3.33
C ALA A 51 0.10 2.41 -3.18
N VAL A 52 1.01 2.54 -4.15
CA VAL A 52 2.35 1.92 -4.06
C VAL A 52 3.09 2.48 -2.84
N ALA A 53 3.08 3.80 -2.67
CA ALA A 53 3.75 4.42 -1.53
C ALA A 53 3.13 3.97 -0.21
N VAL A 54 1.81 3.99 -0.12
CA VAL A 54 1.10 3.57 1.10
C VAL A 54 1.37 2.10 1.40
N ALA A 55 1.39 1.25 0.38
CA ALA A 55 1.66 -0.18 0.55
C ALA A 55 3.04 -0.43 1.16
N HIS A 56 4.02 0.41 0.85
CA HIS A 56 5.35 0.31 1.44
C HIS A 56 5.39 0.80 2.88
N VAL A 57 4.49 1.72 3.25
CA VAL A 57 4.36 2.17 4.64
C VAL A 57 3.66 1.10 5.47
N THR A 58 2.57 0.52 4.97
CA THR A 58 1.82 -0.52 5.69
C THR A 58 2.51 -1.87 5.62
N GLN A 59 3.52 -2.02 4.76
CA GLN A 59 4.30 -3.24 4.58
C GLN A 59 3.43 -4.44 4.19
N CYS A 60 2.57 -4.21 3.20
CA CYS A 60 1.65 -5.24 2.70
C CYS A 60 2.19 -5.83 1.39
N PRO A 61 2.76 -7.04 1.40
CA PRO A 61 3.31 -7.63 0.17
C PRO A 61 2.29 -7.78 -0.95
N TYR A 62 1.06 -8.12 -0.61
CA TYR A 62 0.00 -8.26 -1.62
C TYR A 62 -0.32 -6.92 -2.26
N CYS A 63 -0.39 -5.86 -1.45
CA CYS A 63 -0.68 -4.52 -1.95
C CYS A 63 0.47 -4.00 -2.80
N ILE A 64 1.72 -4.28 -2.41
CA ILE A 64 2.89 -3.87 -3.19
C ILE A 64 2.81 -4.48 -4.59
N ARG A 65 2.56 -5.79 -4.69
CA ARG A 65 2.46 -6.44 -5.99
C ARG A 65 1.30 -5.92 -6.81
N ALA A 66 0.12 -5.84 -6.19
CA ALA A 66 -1.10 -5.44 -6.89
C ALA A 66 -1.00 -4.03 -7.45
N HIS A 67 -0.54 -3.08 -6.62
CA HIS A 67 -0.54 -1.68 -7.03
C HIS A 67 0.68 -1.30 -7.86
N THR A 68 1.81 -2.00 -7.71
CA THR A 68 2.92 -1.84 -8.65
C THR A 68 2.47 -2.27 -10.04
N SER A 69 1.81 -3.42 -10.15
CA SER A 69 1.25 -3.88 -11.43
C SER A 69 0.21 -2.90 -11.95
N GLY A 70 -0.67 -2.43 -11.06
CA GLY A 70 -1.69 -1.45 -11.43
C GLY A 70 -1.11 -0.15 -11.93
N ALA A 71 -0.05 0.34 -11.29
CA ALA A 71 0.62 1.57 -11.72
C ALA A 71 1.22 1.42 -13.11
N LEU A 72 1.91 0.30 -13.36
CA LEU A 72 2.46 0.02 -14.69
C LEU A 72 1.35 -0.06 -15.73
N HIS A 73 0.24 -0.71 -15.39
CA HIS A 73 -0.89 -0.85 -16.30
C HIS A 73 -1.52 0.51 -16.65
N LYS A 74 -1.46 1.46 -15.74
CA LYS A 74 -1.98 2.81 -15.96
C LYS A 74 -0.93 3.75 -16.54
N GLY A 75 0.21 3.23 -16.95
CA GLY A 75 1.21 3.99 -17.70
C GLY A 75 2.32 4.60 -16.84
N ALA A 76 2.44 4.22 -15.59
CA ALA A 76 3.55 4.71 -14.77
C ALA A 76 4.85 4.09 -15.25
N SER A 77 5.92 4.87 -15.20
CA SER A 77 7.25 4.38 -15.48
C SER A 77 7.85 3.74 -14.23
N LYS A 78 8.88 2.94 -14.43
CA LYS A 78 9.60 2.34 -13.30
C LYS A 78 10.20 3.43 -12.42
N GLU A 79 10.66 4.52 -13.04
CA GLU A 79 11.21 5.66 -12.31
C GLU A 79 10.15 6.33 -11.44
N GLU A 80 8.95 6.52 -11.99
CA GLU A 80 7.86 7.11 -11.21
C GLU A 80 7.50 6.24 -10.01
N ILE A 81 7.48 4.93 -10.20
CA ILE A 81 7.20 3.99 -9.12
C ILE A 81 8.27 4.08 -8.03
N MET A 82 9.55 4.11 -8.44
CA MET A 82 10.62 4.22 -7.45
C MET A 82 10.58 5.56 -6.70
N GLU A 83 10.22 6.64 -7.37
CA GLU A 83 10.08 7.92 -6.68
C GLU A 83 8.96 7.89 -5.64
N ALA A 84 7.84 7.24 -5.96
CA ALA A 84 6.76 7.07 -4.99
C ALA A 84 7.24 6.29 -3.77
N ILE A 85 8.04 5.23 -3.99
CA ILE A 85 8.60 4.41 -2.90
C ILE A 85 9.53 5.25 -2.03
N TRP A 86 10.37 6.11 -2.65
CA TRP A 86 11.27 6.98 -1.89
C TRP A 86 10.52 8.00 -1.04
N ILE A 87 9.36 8.47 -1.50
CA ILE A 87 8.51 9.33 -0.67
C ILE A 87 8.06 8.57 0.58
N ALA A 88 7.67 7.31 0.43
CA ALA A 88 7.29 6.48 1.58
C ALA A 88 8.46 6.34 2.57
N ALA A 89 9.66 6.12 2.06
CA ALA A 89 10.86 5.99 2.88
C ALA A 89 11.15 7.29 3.65
N GLU A 90 11.06 8.41 2.95
CA GLU A 90 11.28 9.71 3.56
C GLU A 90 10.26 9.99 4.66
N MET A 91 8.99 9.69 4.39
CA MET A 91 7.93 9.94 5.36
C MET A 91 8.10 9.10 6.63
N ARG A 92 8.57 7.86 6.48
CA ARG A 92 8.82 7.03 7.66
C ARG A 92 10.00 7.56 8.47
N ALA A 93 11.08 7.92 7.80
CA ALA A 93 12.25 8.49 8.46
C ALA A 93 11.92 9.84 9.08
N GLY A 94 11.21 10.68 8.33
CA GLY A 94 10.82 12.00 8.79
C GLY A 94 9.89 11.95 10.01
N ALA A 95 8.96 11.00 10.01
CA ALA A 95 8.07 10.85 11.16
C ALA A 95 8.86 10.44 12.40
N ALA A 96 9.84 9.55 12.25
CA ALA A 96 10.68 9.14 13.37
C ALA A 96 11.45 10.33 13.93
N TYR A 97 12.04 11.13 13.05
CA TYR A 97 12.80 12.29 13.49
C TYR A 97 11.90 13.37 14.10
N ALA A 98 10.73 13.60 13.52
CA ALA A 98 9.79 14.58 14.08
C ALA A 98 9.38 14.18 15.51
N HIS A 99 9.17 12.88 15.74
CA HIS A 99 8.80 12.38 17.06
C HIS A 99 9.94 12.48 18.07
N ALA A 100 11.17 12.72 17.63
CA ALA A 100 12.28 12.95 18.55
C ALA A 100 12.01 14.14 19.47
N THR A 101 11.14 15.07 19.07
CA THR A 101 10.72 16.17 19.93
C THR A 101 10.10 15.66 21.22
N ILE A 102 9.34 14.55 21.15
CA ILE A 102 8.74 13.95 22.32
C ILE A 102 9.83 13.41 23.27
N ALA A 103 10.83 12.76 22.70
CA ALA A 103 11.95 12.24 23.49
C ALA A 103 12.75 13.38 24.12
N MET A 104 12.99 14.47 23.38
CA MET A 104 13.70 15.63 23.91
C MET A 104 12.93 16.25 25.07
N ASP A 105 11.62 16.41 24.92
CA ASP A 105 10.78 16.94 25.99
C ASP A 105 10.88 16.07 27.25
N GLU A 106 10.86 14.75 27.07
CA GLU A 106 10.98 13.84 28.20
C GLU A 106 12.35 13.92 28.84
N MET A 107 13.41 13.95 28.04
CA MET A 107 14.77 14.07 28.56
C MET A 107 14.95 15.34 29.39
N ASP A 108 14.37 16.45 28.92
CA ASP A 108 14.48 17.73 29.64
C ASP A 108 13.85 17.69 31.03
N LYS A 109 12.87 16.82 31.24
CA LYS A 109 12.22 16.68 32.54
C LYS A 109 13.12 16.02 33.57
N HIS A 110 14.20 15.40 33.15
CA HIS A 110 15.10 14.67 34.04
C HIS A 110 16.43 15.40 34.28
N ASP A 111 16.52 16.65 33.86
CA ASP A 111 17.74 17.45 34.12
C ASP A 111 17.76 17.99 35.58
#